data_c7ab97c30782dcad127764d8421997a4
#
_entry.id   c7ab97c30782dcad127764d8421997a4
#
_cell.length_a   1.000
_cell.length_b   1.000
_cell.length_c   1.000
_cell.angle_alpha   90.00
_cell.angle_beta   90.00
_cell.angle_gamma   90.00
#
_symmetry.space_group_name_H-M   'P 1'
#
loop_
_entity.id
_entity.type
_entity.pdbx_description
1 polymer ?
#
loop_
_entity_poly.entity_id
_entity_poly.type
_entity_poly.pdbx_seq_one_letter_code
_entity_poly.pdbx_strand_id
1 'polypeptide(L)'
;TDSNQYRINTSFLGGSFTSENISKDKNISNILGLRYRDNSLLVNSKETRSNFKPSFFDLQNHLRLSINPRLSISTLTNFSLNRYNFKPLNRQTNFGTLDDPLALIIFYDGEEKDRYATFFNSISVNYKLNQRDTYTINSSFYNTTEKEYFDILAQYNLAEVNTNIGSEDLGEVEFSQGVGSQLNHARNDLNAQIFNIESKLKLIRKKNEFNFSFKFTKENISNRIVEWEVIDSAGYFIDPPFITNISEQPYEANEGPIVPFQNIRSTIDTSIERIQFYSQWESESYINNNKIYYNLGVRAHNWSLNSSEDWSNDVKNKIVISPRFQIGYVPSWNPKMIFNLKYGVYYQPPFYKELRNFSGEINPSLRAQKSTHYVLSNEYKFDLWNRPFRLNSELYYKDLDDLNTYTIDNVRIRYVANNNAFGYAYGLDLRLNGEFVKGTESWFSFGYLKTEENIDDRGYISRPTDQRLKFGVLFQDYVPNMPNLKMFINLIYNTGLPGGSPSYADPYEYQNRLPDYKRADIGIMYLIEDARKLFNVEEVSIGMEIFNMFNMQNTITNTWVRDVYSKRQYSIPNYLSPRIFNLNMDIKF
;
A
#
# COMPACT_ATOMS: atom_id res chain seq x y z
N THR A 1 -24.35 0.11 17.94
CA THR A 1 -25.40 -0.93 17.82
C THR A 1 -26.46 -0.71 18.86
N ASP A 2 -27.72 -0.88 18.51
CA ASP A 2 -28.86 -0.77 19.44
C ASP A 2 -29.36 -2.13 19.93
N SER A 3 -28.84 -3.22 19.36
CA SER A 3 -29.15 -4.61 19.68
C SER A 3 -27.93 -5.51 19.53
N ASN A 4 -27.97 -6.69 20.13
CA ASN A 4 -26.97 -7.71 19.91
C ASN A 4 -27.13 -8.27 18.50
N GLN A 5 -26.01 -8.41 17.77
CA GLN A 5 -25.97 -8.94 16.41
C GLN A 5 -24.77 -9.85 16.24
N TYR A 6 -24.95 -10.89 15.44
CA TYR A 6 -23.87 -11.81 15.07
C TYR A 6 -23.85 -11.96 13.56
N ARG A 7 -22.66 -11.98 12.96
CA ARG A 7 -22.50 -12.16 11.52
C ARG A 7 -21.42 -13.16 11.22
N ILE A 8 -21.73 -14.10 10.37
CA ILE A 8 -20.79 -15.08 9.84
C ILE A 8 -20.69 -14.86 8.34
N ASN A 9 -19.47 -14.65 7.85
CA ASN A 9 -19.19 -14.62 6.42
C ASN A 9 -18.22 -15.76 6.09
N THR A 10 -18.52 -16.53 5.05
CA THR A 10 -17.69 -17.62 4.55
C THR A 10 -17.52 -17.49 3.05
N SER A 11 -16.33 -17.84 2.55
CA SER A 11 -16.02 -17.84 1.12
C SER A 11 -14.93 -18.87 0.81
N PHE A 12 -14.66 -19.11 -0.47
CA PHE A 12 -13.50 -19.93 -0.87
C PHE A 12 -12.16 -19.35 -0.39
N LEU A 13 -12.11 -18.06 -0.09
CA LEU A 13 -10.91 -17.36 0.38
C LEU A 13 -10.79 -17.35 1.91
N GLY A 14 -11.76 -17.93 2.64
CA GLY A 14 -11.75 -17.95 4.09
C GLY A 14 -13.06 -17.54 4.73
N GLY A 15 -13.02 -17.16 6.01
CA GLY A 15 -14.22 -16.79 6.74
C GLY A 15 -13.98 -15.73 7.81
N SER A 16 -15.06 -15.11 8.25
CA SER A 16 -15.06 -14.17 9.37
C SER A 16 -16.29 -14.34 10.25
N PHE A 17 -16.10 -14.03 11.52
CA PHE A 17 -17.16 -13.94 12.52
C PHE A 17 -17.10 -12.57 13.17
N THR A 18 -18.25 -11.90 13.27
CA THR A 18 -18.41 -10.64 13.99
C THR A 18 -19.51 -10.77 15.02
N SER A 19 -19.22 -10.34 16.24
CA SER A 19 -20.18 -10.29 17.35
C SER A 19 -20.27 -8.86 17.86
N GLU A 20 -21.46 -8.30 17.87
CA GLU A 20 -21.79 -6.99 18.41
C GLU A 20 -22.71 -7.17 19.60
N ASN A 21 -22.27 -6.74 20.78
CA ASN A 21 -23.03 -6.89 22.01
C ASN A 21 -23.19 -5.56 22.72
N ILE A 22 -24.36 -5.35 23.28
CA ILE A 22 -24.66 -4.18 24.10
C ILE A 22 -25.41 -4.61 25.37
N SER A 23 -25.01 -4.05 26.52
CA SER A 23 -25.70 -4.30 27.78
C SER A 23 -27.11 -3.65 27.79
N LYS A 24 -28.02 -4.18 28.61
CA LYS A 24 -29.38 -3.68 28.72
C LYS A 24 -29.47 -2.20 29.10
N ASP A 25 -28.55 -1.73 29.91
CA ASP A 25 -28.42 -0.34 30.36
C ASP A 25 -27.62 0.52 29.36
N LYS A 26 -27.15 -0.07 28.24
CA LYS A 26 -26.33 0.56 27.17
C LYS A 26 -25.00 1.16 27.67
N ASN A 27 -24.54 0.78 28.85
CA ASN A 27 -23.30 1.28 29.42
C ASN A 27 -22.07 0.51 28.90
N ILE A 28 -22.25 -0.72 28.44
CA ILE A 28 -21.18 -1.57 27.90
C ILE A 28 -21.55 -1.92 26.46
N SER A 29 -20.65 -1.67 25.54
CA SER A 29 -20.73 -2.18 24.17
C SER A 29 -19.43 -2.87 23.78
N ASN A 30 -19.54 -4.01 23.12
CA ASN A 30 -18.40 -4.81 22.66
C ASN A 30 -18.62 -5.22 21.21
N ILE A 31 -17.58 -5.06 20.39
CA ILE A 31 -17.52 -5.58 19.02
C ILE A 31 -16.30 -6.49 18.97
N LEU A 32 -16.51 -7.76 18.65
CA LEU A 32 -15.46 -8.76 18.44
C LEU A 32 -15.51 -9.21 16.99
N GLY A 33 -14.38 -9.12 16.30
CA GLY A 33 -14.17 -9.63 14.96
C GLY A 33 -13.07 -10.68 14.93
N LEU A 34 -13.34 -11.81 14.29
CA LEU A 34 -12.38 -12.86 13.98
C LEU A 34 -12.36 -13.05 12.48
N ARG A 35 -11.18 -13.15 11.86
CA ARG A 35 -11.06 -13.39 10.44
C ARG A 35 -9.87 -14.30 10.14
N TYR A 36 -10.13 -15.27 9.27
CA TYR A 36 -9.10 -16.09 8.66
C TYR A 36 -9.26 -16.04 7.14
N ARG A 37 -8.15 -15.86 6.42
CA ARG A 37 -8.12 -15.96 4.97
C ARG A 37 -6.91 -16.76 4.50
N ASP A 38 -7.13 -17.48 3.40
CA ASP A 38 -6.10 -18.11 2.60
C ASP A 38 -6.27 -17.61 1.17
N ASN A 39 -5.35 -16.76 0.74
CA ASN A 39 -5.41 -16.16 -0.59
C ASN A 39 -4.64 -16.97 -1.65
N SER A 40 -4.28 -18.23 -1.36
CA SER A 40 -3.56 -19.09 -2.31
C SER A 40 -4.31 -19.25 -3.65
N LEU A 41 -5.65 -19.29 -3.62
CA LEU A 41 -6.47 -19.31 -4.84
C LEU A 41 -6.37 -18.03 -5.68
N LEU A 42 -6.04 -16.87 -5.06
CA LEU A 42 -5.89 -15.59 -5.75
C LEU A 42 -4.59 -15.46 -6.52
N VAL A 43 -3.58 -16.23 -6.15
CA VAL A 43 -2.21 -16.07 -6.67
C VAL A 43 -1.68 -17.32 -7.36
N ASN A 44 -2.21 -18.50 -7.02
CA ASN A 44 -1.80 -19.76 -7.64
C ASN A 44 -2.69 -20.06 -8.85
N SER A 45 -2.12 -19.93 -10.02
CA SER A 45 -2.76 -20.38 -11.25
C SER A 45 -1.76 -21.13 -12.11
N LYS A 46 -2.24 -21.84 -13.12
CA LYS A 46 -1.37 -22.45 -14.13
C LYS A 46 -0.53 -21.38 -14.86
N GLU A 47 -1.02 -20.16 -14.92
CA GLU A 47 -0.38 -19.04 -15.61
C GLU A 47 0.71 -18.37 -14.77
N THR A 48 0.53 -18.25 -13.44
CA THR A 48 1.55 -17.69 -12.54
C THR A 48 2.64 -18.70 -12.22
N ARG A 49 2.38 -19.99 -12.39
CA ARG A 49 3.31 -21.09 -12.12
C ARG A 49 4.09 -20.91 -10.82
N SER A 50 3.39 -20.58 -9.77
CA SER A 50 3.95 -20.43 -8.43
C SER A 50 3.12 -21.19 -7.41
N ASN A 51 3.77 -21.69 -6.36
CA ASN A 51 3.09 -22.24 -5.20
C ASN A 51 3.21 -21.23 -4.07
N PHE A 52 2.34 -20.22 -4.11
CA PHE A 52 2.32 -19.15 -3.13
C PHE A 52 1.12 -19.32 -2.21
N LYS A 53 1.35 -19.37 -0.90
CA LYS A 53 0.34 -19.61 0.13
C LYS A 53 0.29 -18.46 1.14
N PRO A 54 -0.29 -17.31 0.76
CA PRO A 54 -0.49 -16.21 1.68
C PRO A 54 -1.71 -16.47 2.55
N SER A 55 -1.50 -16.64 3.83
CA SER A 55 -2.58 -16.80 4.80
C SER A 55 -2.48 -15.76 5.90
N PHE A 56 -3.62 -15.33 6.42
CA PHE A 56 -3.67 -14.44 7.54
C PHE A 56 -4.83 -14.74 8.49
N PHE A 57 -4.56 -14.52 9.75
CA PHE A 57 -5.52 -14.54 10.83
C PHE A 57 -5.49 -13.22 11.57
N ASP A 58 -6.64 -12.66 11.87
CA ASP A 58 -6.74 -11.50 12.75
C ASP A 58 -7.91 -11.62 13.72
N LEU A 59 -7.69 -11.07 14.91
CA LEU A 59 -8.65 -10.88 15.99
C LEU A 59 -8.69 -9.39 16.32
N GLN A 60 -9.87 -8.82 16.32
CA GLN A 60 -10.09 -7.43 16.71
C GLN A 60 -11.18 -7.37 17.77
N ASN A 61 -10.95 -6.59 18.83
CA ASN A 61 -11.93 -6.35 19.85
C ASN A 61 -11.99 -4.86 20.20
N HIS A 62 -13.18 -4.29 20.14
CA HIS A 62 -13.45 -2.94 20.62
C HIS A 62 -14.47 -3.01 21.76
N LEU A 63 -14.02 -2.65 22.96
CA LEU A 63 -14.85 -2.57 24.15
C LEU A 63 -15.01 -1.09 24.54
N ARG A 64 -16.23 -0.67 24.79
CA ARG A 64 -16.55 0.66 25.34
C ARG A 64 -17.36 0.53 26.63
N LEU A 65 -16.93 1.27 27.64
CA LEU A 65 -17.55 1.39 28.93
C LEU A 65 -17.96 2.85 29.16
N SER A 66 -19.25 3.11 29.34
CA SER A 66 -19.79 4.42 29.74
C SER A 66 -20.01 4.40 31.25
N ILE A 67 -19.03 4.92 32.02
CA ILE A 67 -19.06 4.91 33.49
C ILE A 67 -20.16 5.84 33.99
N ASN A 68 -20.28 6.99 33.34
CA ASN A 68 -21.35 7.97 33.59
C ASN A 68 -21.53 8.85 32.34
N PRO A 69 -22.52 9.77 32.28
CA PRO A 69 -22.75 10.62 31.11
C PRO A 69 -21.57 11.51 30.68
N ARG A 70 -20.59 11.70 31.57
CA ARG A 70 -19.39 12.51 31.31
C ARG A 70 -18.14 11.72 31.02
N LEU A 71 -18.05 10.47 31.51
CA LEU A 71 -16.83 9.66 31.43
C LEU A 71 -17.09 8.36 30.67
N SER A 72 -16.38 8.15 29.59
CA SER A 72 -16.34 6.88 28.87
C SER A 72 -14.90 6.43 28.64
N ILE A 73 -14.70 5.12 28.74
CA ILE A 73 -13.43 4.45 28.45
C ILE A 73 -13.68 3.49 27.30
N SER A 74 -12.79 3.48 26.31
CA SER A 74 -12.82 2.47 25.26
C SER A 74 -11.43 1.86 25.06
N THR A 75 -11.43 0.59 24.70
CA THR A 75 -10.20 -0.13 24.34
C THR A 75 -10.38 -0.79 22.99
N LEU A 76 -9.33 -0.71 22.16
CA LEU A 76 -9.22 -1.44 20.90
C LEU A 76 -8.02 -2.35 20.97
N THR A 77 -8.25 -3.65 20.82
CA THR A 77 -7.21 -4.67 20.77
C THR A 77 -7.21 -5.33 19.41
N ASN A 78 -6.04 -5.48 18.81
CA ASN A 78 -5.85 -6.23 17.57
C ASN A 78 -4.69 -7.20 17.74
N PHE A 79 -4.87 -8.42 17.27
CA PHE A 79 -3.82 -9.40 17.05
C PHE A 79 -3.90 -9.88 15.63
N SER A 80 -2.78 -9.87 14.90
CA SER A 80 -2.71 -10.39 13.53
C SER A 80 -1.49 -11.27 13.32
N LEU A 81 -1.69 -12.30 12.50
CA LEU A 81 -0.64 -13.23 12.08
C LEU A 81 -0.75 -13.44 10.58
N ASN A 82 0.25 -12.94 9.85
CA ASN A 82 0.38 -13.15 8.42
C ASN A 82 1.52 -14.12 8.15
N ARG A 83 1.32 -15.03 7.21
CA ARG A 83 2.31 -16.00 6.75
C ARG A 83 2.30 -16.00 5.23
N TYR A 84 3.49 -15.95 4.65
CA TYR A 84 3.70 -16.03 3.22
C TYR A 84 4.71 -17.15 2.97
N ASN A 85 4.21 -18.25 2.39
CA ASN A 85 5.08 -19.33 1.95
C ASN A 85 5.06 -19.29 0.43
N PHE A 86 6.22 -19.14 -0.17
CA PHE A 86 6.39 -19.10 -1.61
C PHE A 86 7.41 -20.14 -2.04
N LYS A 87 7.02 -20.96 -3.01
CA LYS A 87 7.91 -21.90 -3.68
C LYS A 87 7.77 -21.67 -5.19
N PRO A 88 8.78 -21.10 -5.83
CA PRO A 88 8.73 -20.89 -7.27
C PRO A 88 8.68 -22.24 -8.00
N LEU A 89 7.95 -22.29 -9.11
CA LEU A 89 7.85 -23.45 -9.96
C LEU A 89 8.61 -23.19 -11.26
N ASN A 90 9.19 -24.24 -11.81
CA ASN A 90 9.85 -24.18 -13.11
C ASN A 90 8.91 -23.61 -14.16
N ARG A 91 9.43 -22.72 -14.99
CA ARG A 91 8.62 -22.05 -16.02
C ARG A 91 9.37 -21.86 -17.30
N GLN A 92 8.62 -21.80 -18.39
CA GLN A 92 9.07 -21.33 -19.69
C GLN A 92 8.23 -20.09 -20.04
N THR A 93 8.88 -19.05 -20.51
CA THR A 93 8.23 -17.82 -20.97
C THR A 93 8.77 -17.49 -22.36
N ASN A 94 7.89 -17.51 -23.36
CA ASN A 94 8.24 -17.15 -24.73
C ASN A 94 8.12 -15.63 -24.89
N PHE A 95 9.07 -15.02 -25.57
CA PHE A 95 9.16 -13.57 -25.77
C PHE A 95 9.97 -13.27 -27.05
N GLY A 96 10.16 -11.98 -27.36
CA GLY A 96 10.87 -11.55 -28.57
C GLY A 96 9.90 -11.20 -29.71
N THR A 97 10.41 -11.24 -30.93
CA THR A 97 9.65 -10.94 -32.16
C THR A 97 9.47 -12.22 -32.99
N LEU A 98 8.69 -12.15 -34.06
CA LEU A 98 8.56 -13.28 -35.01
C LEU A 98 9.88 -13.61 -35.72
N ASP A 99 10.77 -12.62 -35.84
CA ASP A 99 12.08 -12.78 -36.49
C ASP A 99 13.16 -13.23 -35.50
N ASP A 100 12.96 -13.05 -34.19
CA ASP A 100 13.88 -13.44 -33.13
C ASP A 100 13.06 -13.96 -31.91
N PRO A 101 12.41 -15.13 -32.05
CA PRO A 101 11.57 -15.72 -31.03
C PRO A 101 12.42 -16.49 -30.03
N LEU A 102 12.33 -16.10 -28.77
CA LEU A 102 13.10 -16.65 -27.68
C LEU A 102 12.22 -17.23 -26.58
N ALA A 103 12.72 -18.18 -25.85
CA ALA A 103 12.15 -18.70 -24.63
C ALA A 103 13.15 -18.59 -23.48
N LEU A 104 12.70 -18.06 -22.35
CA LEU A 104 13.41 -18.20 -21.09
C LEU A 104 12.86 -19.40 -20.34
N ILE A 105 13.71 -20.36 -20.06
CA ILE A 105 13.42 -21.53 -19.24
C ILE A 105 14.10 -21.33 -17.91
N ILE A 106 13.34 -21.37 -16.81
CA ILE A 106 13.88 -21.22 -15.47
C ILE A 106 13.56 -22.44 -14.63
N PHE A 107 14.61 -23.04 -14.08
CA PHE A 107 14.53 -24.10 -13.10
C PHE A 107 14.75 -23.50 -11.73
N TYR A 108 13.80 -23.67 -10.83
CA TYR A 108 13.87 -23.13 -9.48
C TYR A 108 14.07 -24.24 -8.46
N ASP A 109 14.87 -23.96 -7.44
CA ASP A 109 14.95 -24.71 -6.20
C ASP A 109 14.95 -23.76 -5.01
N GLY A 110 14.37 -24.21 -3.88
CA GLY A 110 14.29 -23.42 -2.67
C GLY A 110 12.89 -22.88 -2.36
N GLU A 111 12.81 -22.06 -1.33
CA GLU A 111 11.56 -21.52 -0.82
C GLU A 111 11.76 -20.22 -0.05
N GLU A 112 10.68 -19.44 0.06
CA GLU A 112 10.57 -18.25 0.92
C GLU A 112 9.51 -18.50 1.98
N LYS A 113 9.83 -18.15 3.24
CA LYS A 113 8.94 -18.26 4.39
C LYS A 113 8.97 -16.97 5.17
N ASP A 114 7.87 -16.22 5.07
CA ASP A 114 7.71 -14.98 5.81
C ASP A 114 6.65 -15.11 6.88
N ARG A 115 6.91 -14.45 7.99
CA ARG A 115 6.00 -14.40 9.13
C ARG A 115 5.98 -13.01 9.74
N TYR A 116 4.78 -12.44 9.82
CA TYR A 116 4.52 -11.15 10.45
C TYR A 116 3.50 -11.35 11.56
N ALA A 117 3.90 -11.09 12.80
CA ALA A 117 3.01 -11.20 13.97
C ALA A 117 2.92 -9.82 14.64
N THR A 118 1.70 -9.30 14.74
CA THR A 118 1.44 -7.95 15.27
C THR A 118 0.45 -8.00 16.41
N PHE A 119 0.76 -7.29 17.48
CA PHE A 119 -0.15 -7.00 18.57
C PHE A 119 -0.31 -5.49 18.73
N PHE A 120 -1.54 -5.04 18.80
CA PHE A 120 -1.89 -3.65 19.05
C PHE A 120 -2.94 -3.56 20.14
N ASN A 121 -2.74 -2.63 21.08
CA ASN A 121 -3.76 -2.26 22.04
C ASN A 121 -3.79 -0.74 22.22
N SER A 122 -4.98 -0.18 22.29
CA SER A 122 -5.16 1.22 22.66
C SER A 122 -6.27 1.38 23.69
N ILE A 123 -6.07 2.35 24.57
CA ILE A 123 -7.03 2.76 25.58
C ILE A 123 -7.31 4.25 25.38
N SER A 124 -8.59 4.60 25.28
CA SER A 124 -9.05 5.99 25.16
C SER A 124 -9.97 6.33 26.32
N VAL A 125 -9.64 7.37 27.05
CA VAL A 125 -10.44 7.93 28.14
C VAL A 125 -11.01 9.25 27.65
N ASN A 126 -12.33 9.35 27.53
CA ASN A 126 -13.03 10.56 27.10
C ASN A 126 -13.79 11.14 28.28
N TYR A 127 -13.48 12.39 28.61
CA TYR A 127 -14.11 13.14 29.69
C TYR A 127 -14.76 14.42 29.16
N LYS A 128 -16.08 14.53 29.27
CA LYS A 128 -16.83 15.76 28.96
C LYS A 128 -16.71 16.72 30.13
N LEU A 129 -15.88 17.76 29.95
CA LEU A 129 -15.73 18.85 30.95
C LEU A 129 -17.05 19.55 31.19
N ASN A 130 -17.81 19.75 30.09
CA ASN A 130 -19.18 20.26 30.08
C ASN A 130 -19.87 19.74 28.78
N GLN A 131 -21.04 20.32 28.41
CA GLN A 131 -21.78 19.91 27.21
C GLN A 131 -21.04 20.18 25.88
N ARG A 132 -20.02 21.04 25.88
CA ARG A 132 -19.30 21.51 24.68
C ARG A 132 -17.83 21.11 24.67
N ASP A 133 -17.21 21.06 25.83
CA ASP A 133 -15.77 20.87 25.97
C ASP A 133 -15.46 19.41 26.30
N THR A 134 -14.46 18.84 25.64
CA THR A 134 -14.08 17.45 25.81
C THR A 134 -12.57 17.34 26.01
N TYR A 135 -12.18 16.52 26.97
CA TYR A 135 -10.80 16.12 27.19
C TYR A 135 -10.64 14.63 26.93
N THR A 136 -9.63 14.27 26.14
CA THR A 136 -9.40 12.88 25.75
C THR A 136 -7.94 12.51 26.01
N ILE A 137 -7.71 11.38 26.66
CA ILE A 137 -6.39 10.77 26.79
C ILE A 137 -6.42 9.47 25.99
N ASN A 138 -5.47 9.32 25.06
CA ASN A 138 -5.23 8.09 24.32
C ASN A 138 -3.88 7.53 24.70
N SER A 139 -3.81 6.24 25.01
CA SER A 139 -2.57 5.51 25.14
C SER A 139 -2.61 4.31 24.21
N SER A 140 -1.53 4.01 23.51
CA SER A 140 -1.46 2.81 22.68
C SER A 140 -0.10 2.15 22.72
N PHE A 141 -0.14 0.84 22.59
CA PHE A 141 1.03 -0.03 22.47
C PHE A 141 0.90 -0.87 21.19
N TYR A 142 1.95 -0.87 20.39
CA TYR A 142 2.09 -1.67 19.19
C TYR A 142 3.37 -2.48 19.26
N ASN A 143 3.28 -3.76 18.96
CA ASN A 143 4.43 -4.65 18.81
C ASN A 143 4.30 -5.44 17.52
N THR A 144 5.36 -5.49 16.73
CA THR A 144 5.45 -6.37 15.56
C THR A 144 6.76 -7.12 15.56
N THR A 145 6.68 -8.40 15.17
CA THR A 145 7.84 -9.23 14.85
C THR A 145 7.70 -9.72 13.42
N GLU A 146 8.73 -9.47 12.61
CA GLU A 146 8.76 -9.84 11.20
C GLU A 146 9.97 -10.74 10.96
N LYS A 147 9.78 -11.78 10.16
CA LYS A 147 10.83 -12.68 9.67
C LYS A 147 10.62 -12.89 8.19
N GLU A 148 11.65 -12.60 7.41
CA GLU A 148 11.67 -12.81 5.97
C GLU A 148 12.89 -13.68 5.65
N TYR A 149 12.65 -14.96 5.38
CA TYR A 149 13.68 -15.97 5.20
C TYR A 149 13.50 -16.65 3.86
N PHE A 150 14.47 -16.51 2.98
CA PHE A 150 14.47 -17.24 1.72
C PHE A 150 15.85 -17.72 1.32
N ASP A 151 15.85 -18.83 0.59
CA ASP A 151 16.94 -19.36 -0.21
C ASP A 151 16.31 -19.80 -1.52
N ILE A 152 16.60 -19.08 -2.60
CA ILE A 152 16.02 -19.36 -3.91
C ILE A 152 17.15 -19.40 -4.94
N LEU A 153 17.38 -20.59 -5.48
CA LEU A 153 18.24 -20.81 -6.63
C LEU A 153 17.38 -20.79 -7.90
N ALA A 154 17.76 -19.98 -8.86
CA ALA A 154 17.20 -19.96 -10.20
C ALA A 154 18.31 -20.28 -11.20
N GLN A 155 18.19 -21.39 -11.91
CA GLN A 155 19.00 -21.71 -13.08
C GLN A 155 18.19 -21.37 -14.32
N TYR A 156 18.72 -20.58 -15.22
CA TYR A 156 18.01 -20.14 -16.41
C TYR A 156 18.78 -20.39 -17.69
N ASN A 157 18.03 -20.81 -18.70
CA ASN A 157 18.50 -21.04 -20.05
C ASN A 157 17.69 -20.16 -21.01
N LEU A 158 18.38 -19.52 -21.92
CA LEU A 158 17.80 -18.88 -23.08
C LEU A 158 17.73 -19.88 -24.22
N ALA A 159 16.62 -19.92 -24.95
CA ALA A 159 16.39 -20.89 -25.99
C ALA A 159 15.77 -20.25 -27.23
N GLU A 160 16.10 -20.78 -28.40
CA GLU A 160 15.40 -20.48 -29.64
C GLU A 160 14.12 -21.30 -29.75
N VAL A 161 13.08 -20.72 -30.33
CA VAL A 161 11.75 -21.30 -30.41
C VAL A 161 11.38 -21.55 -31.88
N ASN A 162 10.81 -22.71 -32.16
CA ASN A 162 10.33 -23.04 -33.50
C ASN A 162 9.18 -22.11 -33.93
N THR A 163 9.38 -21.40 -35.04
CA THR A 163 8.40 -20.48 -35.64
C THR A 163 7.75 -21.00 -36.90
N ASN A 164 8.02 -22.23 -37.32
CA ASN A 164 7.45 -22.81 -38.54
C ASN A 164 5.91 -22.93 -38.41
N ILE A 165 5.20 -22.06 -39.10
CA ILE A 165 3.75 -22.08 -39.17
C ILE A 165 3.32 -23.34 -39.89
N GLY A 166 2.62 -24.26 -39.17
CA GLY A 166 2.21 -25.55 -39.68
C GLY A 166 3.04 -26.73 -39.22
N SER A 167 4.10 -26.52 -38.45
CA SER A 167 4.79 -27.57 -37.69
C SER A 167 3.98 -27.95 -36.45
N GLU A 168 3.99 -29.25 -36.09
CA GLU A 168 3.44 -29.73 -34.82
C GLU A 168 4.22 -29.17 -33.63
N ASP A 169 5.49 -28.81 -33.83
CA ASP A 169 6.42 -28.28 -32.82
C ASP A 169 6.44 -26.74 -32.76
N LEU A 170 5.47 -26.04 -33.34
CA LEU A 170 5.37 -24.58 -33.30
C LEU A 170 5.32 -24.08 -31.85
N GLY A 171 6.29 -23.24 -31.48
CA GLY A 171 6.40 -22.68 -30.12
C GLY A 171 7.21 -23.56 -29.16
N GLU A 172 7.69 -24.73 -29.58
CA GLU A 172 8.61 -25.56 -28.81
C GLU A 172 10.05 -25.09 -28.92
N VAL A 173 10.87 -25.45 -27.95
CA VAL A 173 12.28 -25.09 -27.88
C VAL A 173 13.10 -25.98 -28.82
N GLU A 174 13.79 -25.38 -29.77
CA GLU A 174 14.67 -26.09 -30.68
C GLU A 174 16.11 -26.19 -30.16
N PHE A 175 16.62 -25.09 -29.61
CA PHE A 175 17.99 -25.00 -29.13
C PHE A 175 18.03 -24.21 -27.83
N SER A 176 18.79 -24.72 -26.85
CA SER A 176 18.94 -24.08 -25.53
C SER A 176 20.40 -23.74 -25.24
N GLN A 177 20.63 -22.49 -24.88
CA GLN A 177 21.93 -22.00 -24.44
C GLN A 177 21.89 -21.75 -22.92
N GLY A 178 22.90 -22.23 -22.19
CA GLY A 178 22.98 -21.92 -20.76
C GLY A 178 23.36 -20.45 -20.55
N VAL A 179 22.60 -19.75 -19.72
CA VAL A 179 22.80 -18.31 -19.41
C VAL A 179 23.36 -18.13 -18.01
N GLY A 180 23.18 -19.12 -17.14
CA GLY A 180 23.74 -19.12 -15.79
C GLY A 180 22.72 -19.39 -14.69
N SER A 181 23.09 -19.03 -13.48
CA SER A 181 22.27 -19.21 -12.29
C SER A 181 22.38 -18.02 -11.34
N GLN A 182 21.39 -17.90 -10.47
CA GLN A 182 21.30 -16.85 -9.47
C GLN A 182 20.83 -17.47 -8.16
N LEU A 183 21.57 -17.25 -7.08
CA LEU A 183 21.18 -17.68 -5.75
C LEU A 183 20.93 -16.46 -4.86
N ASN A 184 19.71 -16.32 -4.41
CA ASN A 184 19.28 -15.27 -3.51
C ASN A 184 19.08 -15.83 -2.10
N HIS A 185 19.66 -15.17 -1.12
CA HIS A 185 19.57 -15.52 0.29
C HIS A 185 19.11 -14.32 1.12
N ALA A 186 18.18 -14.55 2.06
CA ALA A 186 17.87 -13.56 3.08
C ALA A 186 17.53 -14.20 4.43
N ARG A 187 17.93 -13.48 5.49
CA ARG A 187 17.59 -13.76 6.89
C ARG A 187 17.36 -12.42 7.58
N ASN A 188 16.16 -11.88 7.37
CA ASN A 188 15.77 -10.57 7.88
C ASN A 188 14.85 -10.73 9.08
N ASP A 189 15.19 -10.03 10.15
CA ASP A 189 14.41 -10.00 11.38
C ASP A 189 14.09 -8.57 11.77
N LEU A 190 12.84 -8.29 12.14
CA LEU A 190 12.41 -7.06 12.76
C LEU A 190 11.69 -7.35 14.06
N ASN A 191 12.04 -6.60 15.10
CA ASN A 191 11.24 -6.45 16.32
C ASN A 191 11.04 -4.95 16.56
N ALA A 192 9.81 -4.48 16.49
CA ALA A 192 9.47 -3.08 16.71
C ALA A 192 8.38 -2.94 17.75
N GLN A 193 8.67 -2.13 18.77
CA GLN A 193 7.74 -1.79 19.86
C GLN A 193 7.50 -0.29 19.84
N ILE A 194 6.23 0.13 19.79
CA ILE A 194 5.87 1.53 19.73
C ILE A 194 4.87 1.83 20.84
N PHE A 195 5.23 2.75 21.73
CA PHE A 195 4.34 3.26 22.75
C PHE A 195 3.96 4.71 22.42
N ASN A 196 2.67 5.02 22.53
CA ASN A 196 2.15 6.37 22.35
C ASN A 196 1.29 6.77 23.55
N ILE A 197 1.39 8.03 23.93
CA ILE A 197 0.43 8.70 24.81
C ILE A 197 0.09 10.07 24.22
N GLU A 198 -1.20 10.36 24.13
CA GLU A 198 -1.71 11.61 23.56
C GLU A 198 -2.79 12.19 24.45
N SER A 199 -2.68 13.48 24.74
CA SER A 199 -3.66 14.29 25.45
C SER A 199 -4.27 15.29 24.49
N LYS A 200 -5.61 15.30 24.40
CA LYS A 200 -6.39 16.19 23.51
C LYS A 200 -7.38 17.01 24.33
N LEU A 201 -7.43 18.29 24.03
CA LEU A 201 -8.39 19.22 24.59
C LEU A 201 -9.17 19.90 23.45
N LYS A 202 -10.48 19.73 23.45
CA LYS A 202 -11.39 20.40 22.53
C LYS A 202 -12.24 21.39 23.31
N LEU A 203 -12.22 22.67 22.90
CA LEU A 203 -12.97 23.76 23.49
C LEU A 203 -13.87 24.41 22.44
N ILE A 204 -15.17 24.54 22.72
CA ILE A 204 -16.13 25.18 21.83
C ILE A 204 -16.65 26.46 22.46
N ARG A 205 -16.43 27.59 21.79
CA ARG A 205 -16.82 28.94 22.24
C ARG A 205 -17.63 29.64 21.16
N LYS A 206 -18.95 29.60 21.29
CA LYS A 206 -19.92 30.10 20.26
C LYS A 206 -19.66 29.40 18.91
N LYS A 207 -19.12 30.12 17.93
CA LYS A 207 -18.78 29.66 16.58
C LYS A 207 -17.32 29.22 16.44
N ASN A 208 -16.54 29.34 17.49
CA ASN A 208 -15.11 29.00 17.48
C ASN A 208 -14.89 27.65 18.13
N GLU A 209 -14.09 26.81 17.51
CA GLU A 209 -13.59 25.56 18.05
C GLU A 209 -12.07 25.64 18.16
N PHE A 210 -11.53 25.28 19.31
CA PHE A 210 -10.10 25.20 19.57
C PHE A 210 -9.75 23.77 19.92
N ASN A 211 -8.77 23.23 19.22
CA ASN A 211 -8.26 21.88 19.42
C ASN A 211 -6.76 21.96 19.77
N PHE A 212 -6.40 21.35 20.88
CA PHE A 212 -5.00 21.24 21.31
C PHE A 212 -4.67 19.76 21.49
N SER A 213 -3.46 19.38 21.12
CA SER A 213 -2.96 18.02 21.37
C SER A 213 -1.49 18.06 21.73
N PHE A 214 -1.13 17.23 22.70
CA PHE A 214 0.24 16.89 23.03
C PHE A 214 0.39 15.38 22.89
N LYS A 215 1.40 14.93 22.13
CA LYS A 215 1.65 13.51 21.89
C LYS A 215 3.12 13.19 22.14
N PHE A 216 3.36 12.13 22.91
CA PHE A 216 4.67 11.50 23.08
C PHE A 216 4.63 10.12 22.43
N THR A 217 5.68 9.79 21.69
CA THR A 217 5.86 8.47 21.05
C THR A 217 7.27 7.98 21.37
N LYS A 218 7.37 6.71 21.78
CA LYS A 218 8.65 6.00 21.94
C LYS A 218 8.62 4.75 21.07
N GLU A 219 9.61 4.64 20.19
CA GLU A 219 9.79 3.51 19.27
C GLU A 219 11.09 2.79 19.63
N ASN A 220 11.04 1.52 19.99
CA ASN A 220 12.21 0.67 20.17
C ASN A 220 12.26 -0.31 19.02
N ILE A 221 13.31 -0.28 18.23
CA ILE A 221 13.42 -1.01 16.99
C ILE A 221 14.74 -1.76 16.96
N SER A 222 14.65 -3.08 16.77
CA SER A 222 15.76 -3.96 16.44
C SER A 222 15.49 -4.56 15.08
N ASN A 223 16.30 -4.22 14.08
CA ASN A 223 16.16 -4.68 12.70
C ASN A 223 17.49 -5.17 12.17
N ARG A 224 17.58 -6.46 11.93
CA ARG A 224 18.72 -7.13 11.32
C ARG A 224 18.40 -7.49 9.88
N ILE A 225 19.28 -7.14 8.96
CA ILE A 225 19.25 -7.57 7.55
C ILE A 225 20.52 -8.34 7.26
N VAL A 226 20.35 -9.55 6.72
CA VAL A 226 21.42 -10.35 6.15
C VAL A 226 20.91 -10.83 4.80
N GLU A 227 21.36 -10.19 3.74
CA GLU A 227 20.97 -10.51 2.36
C GLU A 227 22.23 -10.63 1.51
N TRP A 228 22.27 -11.62 0.63
CA TRP A 228 23.29 -11.71 -0.39
C TRP A 228 22.75 -12.40 -1.63
N GLU A 229 23.36 -12.04 -2.75
CA GLU A 229 23.06 -12.57 -4.07
C GLU A 229 24.34 -13.02 -4.74
N VAL A 230 24.32 -14.22 -5.29
CA VAL A 230 25.39 -14.78 -6.09
C VAL A 230 24.87 -15.02 -7.49
N ILE A 231 25.58 -14.49 -8.47
CA ILE A 231 25.29 -14.69 -9.89
C ILE A 231 26.42 -15.50 -10.52
N ASP A 232 26.05 -16.61 -11.16
CA ASP A 232 26.93 -17.37 -12.05
C ASP A 232 26.46 -17.18 -13.49
N SER A 233 27.26 -16.50 -14.28
CA SER A 233 26.94 -16.16 -15.65
C SER A 233 27.64 -17.15 -16.62
N ALA A 234 27.42 -18.44 -16.41
CA ALA A 234 27.99 -19.53 -17.20
C ALA A 234 29.56 -19.50 -17.25
N GLY A 235 30.18 -19.10 -16.14
CA GLY A 235 31.63 -19.01 -16.02
C GLY A 235 32.26 -17.71 -16.50
N TYR A 236 31.46 -16.69 -16.79
CA TYR A 236 31.94 -15.37 -17.22
C TYR A 236 31.72 -14.29 -16.18
N PHE A 237 32.56 -13.26 -16.15
CA PHE A 237 32.37 -12.05 -15.35
C PHE A 237 31.37 -11.13 -16.01
N ILE A 238 30.09 -11.18 -15.59
CA ILE A 238 29.03 -10.28 -16.05
C ILE A 238 28.14 -9.80 -14.90
N ASP A 239 28.71 -9.64 -13.72
CA ASP A 239 27.95 -9.09 -12.58
C ASP A 239 27.45 -7.66 -12.88
N PRO A 240 26.28 -7.29 -12.43
CA PRO A 240 25.79 -5.91 -12.54
C PRO A 240 26.68 -4.92 -11.73
N PRO A 241 26.76 -3.63 -12.13
CA PRO A 241 26.15 -3.07 -13.33
C PRO A 241 26.86 -3.58 -14.58
N PHE A 242 26.07 -4.05 -15.55
CA PHE A 242 26.65 -4.58 -16.80
C PHE A 242 27.38 -3.48 -17.54
N ILE A 243 28.66 -3.78 -17.92
CA ILE A 243 29.49 -2.84 -18.65
C ILE A 243 28.84 -2.56 -20.00
N THR A 244 28.66 -1.28 -20.32
CA THR A 244 27.98 -0.84 -21.55
C THR A 244 28.79 -1.06 -22.82
N ASN A 245 30.10 -1.36 -22.73
CA ASN A 245 30.95 -1.65 -23.86
C ASN A 245 30.61 -3.02 -24.46
N ILE A 246 29.69 -3.00 -25.39
CA ILE A 246 29.19 -4.15 -26.16
C ILE A 246 30.31 -4.77 -27.01
N SER A 247 31.40 -4.03 -27.31
CA SER A 247 32.46 -4.43 -28.22
C SER A 247 33.48 -5.42 -27.64
N GLU A 248 33.58 -5.58 -26.33
CA GLU A 248 34.54 -6.47 -25.70
C GLU A 248 33.99 -7.89 -25.62
N GLN A 249 34.28 -8.68 -26.63
CA GLN A 249 34.06 -10.11 -26.70
C GLN A 249 35.41 -10.82 -26.94
N PRO A 250 35.58 -12.01 -26.33
CA PRO A 250 34.75 -12.67 -25.33
C PRO A 250 34.88 -12.02 -23.97
N TYR A 251 33.89 -12.26 -23.07
CA TYR A 251 34.01 -11.91 -21.66
C TYR A 251 35.20 -12.68 -21.05
N GLU A 252 35.83 -12.08 -20.03
CA GLU A 252 36.83 -12.77 -19.25
C GLU A 252 36.23 -13.94 -18.48
N ALA A 253 36.87 -15.09 -18.51
CA ALA A 253 36.47 -16.24 -17.72
C ALA A 253 36.65 -15.94 -16.22
N ASN A 254 35.76 -16.43 -15.40
CA ASN A 254 35.88 -16.36 -13.94
C ASN A 254 36.89 -17.43 -13.49
N GLU A 255 38.11 -17.04 -13.15
CA GLU A 255 39.18 -17.94 -12.68
C GLU A 255 39.14 -18.15 -11.16
N GLY A 256 38.32 -17.42 -10.43
CA GLY A 256 38.20 -17.45 -8.96
C GLY A 256 36.93 -18.10 -8.45
N PRO A 257 36.76 -18.18 -7.12
CA PRO A 257 35.50 -18.58 -6.53
C PRO A 257 34.43 -17.51 -6.82
N ILE A 258 33.18 -17.95 -7.02
CA ILE A 258 32.04 -17.04 -7.18
C ILE A 258 31.86 -16.27 -5.87
N VAL A 259 31.86 -14.94 -5.96
CA VAL A 259 31.65 -14.05 -4.81
C VAL A 259 30.26 -13.42 -4.84
N PRO A 260 29.68 -13.06 -3.71
CA PRO A 260 28.39 -12.37 -3.69
C PRO A 260 28.47 -11.04 -4.44
N PHE A 261 27.59 -10.87 -5.43
CA PHE A 261 27.38 -9.61 -6.15
C PHE A 261 26.80 -8.53 -5.23
N GLN A 262 25.80 -8.90 -4.42
CA GLN A 262 25.28 -8.05 -3.35
C GLN A 262 25.47 -8.77 -2.01
N ASN A 263 25.92 -8.04 -1.01
CA ASN A 263 26.08 -8.55 0.34
C ASN A 263 25.76 -7.43 1.33
N ILE A 264 24.59 -7.51 1.95
CA ILE A 264 24.14 -6.54 2.95
C ILE A 264 24.08 -7.25 4.30
N ARG A 265 24.88 -6.76 5.26
CA ARG A 265 24.83 -7.19 6.65
C ARG A 265 24.72 -5.95 7.52
N SER A 266 23.55 -5.71 8.06
CA SER A 266 23.29 -4.49 8.83
C SER A 266 22.33 -4.75 9.96
N THR A 267 22.61 -4.15 11.10
CA THR A 267 21.71 -4.17 12.27
C THR A 267 21.45 -2.73 12.69
N ILE A 268 20.18 -2.42 12.97
CA ILE A 268 19.76 -1.17 13.58
C ILE A 268 19.12 -1.51 14.91
N ASP A 269 19.76 -1.12 16.01
CA ASP A 269 19.19 -1.14 17.36
C ASP A 269 19.03 0.28 17.84
N THR A 270 17.81 0.81 17.77
CA THR A 270 17.56 2.23 18.05
C THR A 270 16.29 2.45 18.84
N SER A 271 16.31 3.50 19.66
CA SER A 271 15.13 4.09 20.30
C SER A 271 14.89 5.46 19.71
N ILE A 272 13.70 5.68 19.14
CA ILE A 272 13.29 6.98 18.59
C ILE A 272 12.24 7.56 19.52
N GLU A 273 12.53 8.76 20.04
CA GLU A 273 11.58 9.50 20.86
C GLU A 273 11.05 10.71 20.08
N ARG A 274 9.73 10.88 20.09
CA ARG A 274 9.04 11.95 19.36
C ARG A 274 8.10 12.69 20.28
N ILE A 275 8.18 14.03 20.27
CA ILE A 275 7.27 14.92 20.97
C ILE A 275 6.57 15.79 19.92
N GLN A 276 5.25 15.82 19.98
CA GLN A 276 4.45 16.61 19.06
C GLN A 276 3.48 17.47 19.85
N PHE A 277 3.39 18.72 19.43
CA PHE A 277 2.36 19.65 19.87
C PHE A 277 1.55 20.11 18.66
N TYR A 278 0.26 20.23 18.83
CA TYR A 278 -0.65 20.67 17.80
C TYR A 278 -1.69 21.62 18.39
N SER A 279 -1.95 22.72 17.69
CA SER A 279 -2.99 23.70 18.00
C SER A 279 -3.75 24.05 16.73
N GLN A 280 -5.07 24.07 16.82
CA GLN A 280 -5.96 24.37 15.70
C GLN A 280 -7.12 25.23 16.18
N TRP A 281 -7.46 26.24 15.40
CA TRP A 281 -8.63 27.07 15.53
C TRP A 281 -9.51 26.93 14.30
N GLU A 282 -10.78 26.63 14.54
CA GLU A 282 -11.83 26.58 13.54
C GLU A 282 -12.91 27.59 13.86
N SER A 283 -13.42 28.27 12.85
CA SER A 283 -14.50 29.24 13.00
C SER A 283 -15.37 29.32 11.75
N GLU A 284 -16.57 29.86 11.91
CA GLU A 284 -17.46 30.17 10.81
C GLU A 284 -18.02 31.58 10.91
N SER A 285 -18.18 32.23 9.75
CA SER A 285 -18.79 33.54 9.64
C SER A 285 -19.71 33.61 8.42
N TYR A 286 -20.51 34.68 8.37
CA TYR A 286 -21.37 34.98 7.22
C TYR A 286 -20.98 36.35 6.67
N ILE A 287 -20.74 36.43 5.36
CA ILE A 287 -20.47 37.66 4.64
C ILE A 287 -21.45 37.71 3.45
N ASN A 288 -22.32 38.70 3.41
CA ASN A 288 -23.37 38.84 2.38
C ASN A 288 -24.16 37.54 2.15
N ASN A 289 -24.61 36.91 3.23
CA ASN A 289 -25.33 35.62 3.27
C ASN A 289 -24.52 34.39 2.80
N ASN A 290 -23.26 34.55 2.39
CA ASN A 290 -22.38 33.43 2.11
C ASN A 290 -21.75 32.93 3.41
N LYS A 291 -21.65 31.60 3.60
CA LYS A 291 -20.99 31.03 4.76
C LYS A 291 -19.51 30.79 4.47
N ILE A 292 -18.66 31.26 5.36
CA ILE A 292 -17.20 31.11 5.27
C ILE A 292 -16.72 30.31 6.48
N TYR A 293 -15.90 29.32 6.23
CA TYR A 293 -15.19 28.52 7.23
C TYR A 293 -13.72 28.89 7.25
N TYR A 294 -13.16 28.97 8.44
CA TYR A 294 -11.72 29.19 8.65
C TYR A 294 -11.17 28.04 9.47
N ASN A 295 -10.01 27.56 9.08
CA ASN A 295 -9.27 26.58 9.85
C ASN A 295 -7.80 26.99 9.81
N LEU A 296 -7.23 27.31 10.98
CA LEU A 296 -5.83 27.65 11.17
C LEU A 296 -5.22 26.65 12.13
N GLY A 297 -4.11 26.07 11.75
CA GLY A 297 -3.43 25.09 12.59
C GLY A 297 -1.92 25.22 12.53
N VAL A 298 -1.27 24.84 13.60
CA VAL A 298 0.17 24.69 13.67
C VAL A 298 0.52 23.39 14.40
N ARG A 299 1.51 22.67 13.87
CA ARG A 299 2.09 21.51 14.53
C ARG A 299 3.59 21.71 14.69
N ALA A 300 4.09 21.49 15.88
CA ALA A 300 5.50 21.38 16.17
C ALA A 300 5.85 19.90 16.41
N HIS A 301 6.94 19.43 15.84
CA HIS A 301 7.39 18.07 15.97
C HIS A 301 8.88 18.06 16.28
N ASN A 302 9.24 17.47 17.42
CA ASN A 302 10.60 17.21 17.84
C ASN A 302 10.85 15.71 17.83
N TRP A 303 12.02 15.27 17.36
CA TRP A 303 12.43 13.88 17.47
C TRP A 303 13.91 13.76 17.80
N SER A 304 14.26 12.66 18.47
CA SER A 304 15.62 12.26 18.78
C SER A 304 15.80 10.79 18.46
N LEU A 305 17.00 10.44 18.05
CA LEU A 305 17.45 9.07 17.81
C LEU A 305 18.49 8.73 18.88
N ASN A 306 18.30 7.61 19.57
CA ASN A 306 19.25 7.08 20.54
C ASN A 306 19.60 5.66 20.10
N SER A 307 20.88 5.33 20.01
CA SER A 307 21.36 3.99 19.69
C SER A 307 22.41 3.55 20.68
N SER A 308 22.61 2.25 20.80
CA SER A 308 23.74 1.66 21.52
C SER A 308 25.07 1.73 20.73
N GLU A 309 25.01 2.13 19.45
CA GLU A 309 26.15 2.23 18.58
C GLU A 309 26.79 3.64 18.59
N ASP A 310 28.07 3.75 18.20
CA ASP A 310 28.86 4.99 18.29
C ASP A 310 28.29 6.18 17.49
N TRP A 311 27.43 5.93 16.50
CA TRP A 311 26.82 6.99 15.69
C TRP A 311 25.72 7.79 16.42
N SER A 312 25.29 7.35 17.60
CA SER A 312 24.25 8.05 18.39
C SER A 312 24.67 9.46 18.88
N ASN A 313 25.97 9.72 18.97
CA ASN A 313 26.49 11.01 19.44
C ASN A 313 26.29 12.16 18.45
N ASP A 314 26.02 11.89 17.19
CA ASP A 314 25.85 12.89 16.14
C ASP A 314 24.40 13.36 15.96
N VAL A 315 23.45 12.72 16.64
CA VAL A 315 22.03 13.01 16.47
C VAL A 315 21.56 14.12 17.43
N LYS A 316 21.47 15.32 16.89
CA LYS A 316 20.87 16.46 17.61
C LYS A 316 19.34 16.40 17.53
N ASN A 317 18.67 16.85 18.61
CA ASN A 317 17.23 17.09 18.58
C ASN A 317 16.86 17.99 17.40
N LYS A 318 15.92 17.55 16.59
CA LYS A 318 15.45 18.27 15.40
C LYS A 318 14.00 18.70 15.62
N ILE A 319 13.74 19.99 15.41
CA ILE A 319 12.38 20.56 15.53
C ILE A 319 11.94 21.06 14.17
N VAL A 320 10.73 20.69 13.78
CA VAL A 320 10.06 21.21 12.59
C VAL A 320 8.68 21.77 12.94
N ILE A 321 8.27 22.83 12.24
CA ILE A 321 7.01 23.52 12.45
C ILE A 321 6.20 23.47 11.16
N SER A 322 4.97 22.99 11.25
CA SER A 322 4.06 22.74 10.14
C SER A 322 2.81 23.63 10.25
N PRO A 323 2.81 24.84 9.69
CA PRO A 323 1.63 25.69 9.62
C PRO A 323 0.64 25.15 8.57
N ARG A 324 -0.66 25.32 8.84
CA ARG A 324 -1.76 24.91 7.97
C ARG A 324 -2.86 25.96 7.98
N PHE A 325 -3.42 26.19 6.83
CA PHE A 325 -4.51 27.11 6.63
C PHE A 325 -5.55 26.51 5.68
N GLN A 326 -6.81 26.70 5.98
CA GLN A 326 -7.91 26.39 5.08
C GLN A 326 -8.99 27.46 5.19
N ILE A 327 -9.50 27.89 4.05
CA ILE A 327 -10.72 28.69 3.95
C ILE A 327 -11.73 27.93 3.09
N GLY A 328 -12.95 27.80 3.62
CA GLY A 328 -14.10 27.21 2.93
C GLY A 328 -15.14 28.26 2.63
N TYR A 329 -15.72 28.22 1.43
CA TYR A 329 -16.73 29.13 0.96
C TYR A 329 -17.97 28.36 0.50
N VAL A 330 -19.11 28.64 1.14
CA VAL A 330 -20.44 28.13 0.74
C VAL A 330 -21.26 29.30 0.20
N PRO A 331 -21.50 29.34 -1.13
CA PRO A 331 -22.22 30.44 -1.75
C PRO A 331 -23.71 30.42 -1.38
N SER A 332 -24.29 31.58 -1.14
CA SER A 332 -25.72 31.73 -0.83
C SER A 332 -26.65 31.34 -2.00
N TRP A 333 -26.16 31.49 -3.24
CA TRP A 333 -26.90 31.11 -4.46
C TRP A 333 -26.96 29.59 -4.67
N ASN A 334 -26.06 28.80 -4.04
CA ASN A 334 -26.13 27.35 -4.03
C ASN A 334 -25.47 26.78 -2.75
N PRO A 335 -26.23 26.63 -1.66
CA PRO A 335 -25.70 26.13 -0.40
C PRO A 335 -25.30 24.65 -0.42
N LYS A 336 -25.56 23.92 -1.51
CA LYS A 336 -25.11 22.55 -1.73
C LYS A 336 -23.67 22.46 -2.26
N MET A 337 -23.02 23.62 -2.55
CA MET A 337 -21.63 23.73 -2.99
C MET A 337 -20.73 24.20 -1.85
N ILE A 338 -19.53 23.61 -1.76
CA ILE A 338 -18.46 24.07 -0.86
C ILE A 338 -17.17 24.15 -1.67
N PHE A 339 -16.55 25.31 -1.70
CA PHE A 339 -15.22 25.50 -2.25
C PHE A 339 -14.23 25.63 -1.10
N ASN A 340 -13.07 24.97 -1.21
CA ASN A 340 -12.02 25.09 -0.21
C ASN A 340 -10.69 25.44 -0.87
N LEU A 341 -10.00 26.42 -0.30
CA LEU A 341 -8.60 26.69 -0.56
C LEU A 341 -7.81 26.25 0.67
N LYS A 342 -6.79 25.39 0.47
CA LYS A 342 -5.99 24.82 1.54
C LYS A 342 -4.51 25.05 1.23
N TYR A 343 -3.77 25.44 2.24
CA TYR A 343 -2.33 25.57 2.23
C TYR A 343 -1.76 24.85 3.46
N GLY A 344 -0.64 24.14 3.29
CA GLY A 344 0.00 23.51 4.44
C GLY A 344 1.42 23.07 4.17
N VAL A 345 2.26 23.21 5.19
CA VAL A 345 3.61 22.66 5.20
C VAL A 345 3.60 21.39 6.04
N TYR A 346 4.14 20.32 5.49
CA TYR A 346 4.18 19.00 6.12
C TYR A 346 5.61 18.52 6.20
N TYR A 347 5.99 17.99 7.35
CA TYR A 347 7.28 17.36 7.56
C TYR A 347 7.07 15.90 7.98
N GLN A 348 7.87 15.02 7.39
CA GLN A 348 7.95 13.62 7.77
C GLN A 348 9.36 13.33 8.28
N PRO A 349 9.55 13.22 9.62
CA PRO A 349 10.79 12.72 10.18
C PRO A 349 11.09 11.31 9.70
N PRO A 350 12.36 10.96 9.50
CA PRO A 350 12.73 9.64 8.98
C PRO A 350 12.28 8.53 9.93
N PHE A 351 11.85 7.40 9.35
CA PHE A 351 11.67 6.15 10.08
C PHE A 351 12.87 5.23 9.86
N TYR A 352 12.99 4.17 10.64
CA TYR A 352 14.21 3.38 10.72
C TYR A 352 14.73 2.81 9.38
N LYS A 353 13.83 2.39 8.46
CA LYS A 353 14.24 1.89 7.13
C LYS A 353 14.88 2.96 6.26
N GLU A 354 14.45 4.23 6.40
CA GLU A 354 14.99 5.36 5.65
C GLU A 354 16.41 5.73 6.06
N LEU A 355 16.85 5.32 7.25
CA LEU A 355 18.19 5.59 7.76
C LEU A 355 19.28 4.73 7.11
N ARG A 356 18.92 3.62 6.46
CA ARG A 356 19.84 2.65 5.88
C ARG A 356 19.95 2.82 4.37
N ASN A 357 21.18 2.91 3.85
CA ASN A 357 21.47 2.92 2.41
C ASN A 357 21.58 1.50 1.80
N PHE A 358 21.89 1.45 0.52
CA PHE A 358 22.03 0.18 -0.23
C PHE A 358 23.15 -0.72 0.28
N SER A 359 24.24 -0.17 0.83
CA SER A 359 25.35 -0.95 1.38
C SER A 359 25.12 -1.41 2.81
N GLY A 360 24.00 -1.00 3.42
CA GLY A 360 23.68 -1.32 4.81
C GLY A 360 24.20 -0.30 5.82
N GLU A 361 24.83 0.78 5.37
CA GLU A 361 25.33 1.87 6.22
C GLU A 361 24.16 2.71 6.73
N ILE A 362 24.31 3.25 7.94
CA ILE A 362 23.27 4.01 8.61
C ILE A 362 23.63 5.49 8.59
N ASN A 363 22.71 6.33 8.13
CA ASN A 363 22.81 7.78 8.19
C ASN A 363 21.87 8.37 9.25
N PRO A 364 22.35 8.61 10.48
CA PRO A 364 21.56 9.20 11.54
C PRO A 364 21.29 10.70 11.36
N SER A 365 22.02 11.37 10.48
CA SER A 365 21.89 12.81 10.23
C SER A 365 20.77 13.17 9.26
N LEU A 366 20.05 12.18 8.72
CA LEU A 366 18.97 12.34 7.76
C LEU A 366 17.93 13.36 8.27
N ARG A 367 17.54 14.30 7.39
CA ARG A 367 16.56 15.35 7.72
C ARG A 367 15.13 14.85 7.45
N ALA A 368 14.16 15.53 8.06
CA ALA A 368 12.76 15.31 7.72
C ALA A 368 12.47 15.76 6.29
N GLN A 369 11.85 14.90 5.52
CA GLN A 369 11.33 15.26 4.20
C GLN A 369 10.23 16.32 4.36
N LYS A 370 10.19 17.31 3.48
CA LYS A 370 9.22 18.41 3.51
C LYS A 370 8.32 18.39 2.28
N SER A 371 7.04 18.69 2.49
CA SER A 371 6.09 18.87 1.40
C SER A 371 5.19 20.07 1.67
N THR A 372 5.17 21.03 0.75
CA THR A 372 4.31 22.21 0.80
C THR A 372 3.13 22.01 -0.17
N HIS A 373 1.92 22.03 0.36
CA HIS A 373 0.70 21.73 -0.38
C HIS A 373 -0.12 22.98 -0.66
N TYR A 374 -0.61 23.11 -1.89
CA TYR A 374 -1.60 24.07 -2.36
C TYR A 374 -2.76 23.27 -2.95
N VAL A 375 -3.96 23.41 -2.42
CA VAL A 375 -5.09 22.60 -2.83
C VAL A 375 -6.33 23.47 -2.99
N LEU A 376 -6.98 23.35 -4.14
CA LEU A 376 -8.31 23.89 -4.42
C LEU A 376 -9.28 22.73 -4.56
N SER A 377 -10.33 22.70 -3.75
CA SER A 377 -11.31 21.63 -3.82
C SER A 377 -12.74 22.16 -3.85
N ASN A 378 -13.61 21.41 -4.52
CA ASN A 378 -15.05 21.64 -4.54
C ASN A 378 -15.80 20.37 -4.17
N GLU A 379 -16.79 20.50 -3.29
CA GLU A 379 -17.80 19.48 -3.06
C GLU A 379 -19.14 20.03 -3.53
N TYR A 380 -19.82 19.29 -4.39
CA TYR A 380 -21.13 19.64 -4.90
C TYR A 380 -22.11 18.49 -4.70
N LYS A 381 -23.16 18.75 -3.90
CA LYS A 381 -24.30 17.84 -3.71
C LYS A 381 -25.44 18.29 -4.62
N PHE A 382 -25.96 17.39 -5.41
CA PHE A 382 -27.04 17.69 -6.35
C PHE A 382 -27.97 16.50 -6.51
N ASP A 383 -29.14 16.76 -7.02
CA ASP A 383 -30.12 15.74 -7.35
C ASP A 383 -30.15 15.54 -8.86
N LEU A 384 -29.99 14.31 -9.32
CA LEU A 384 -30.13 13.90 -10.70
C LEU A 384 -31.14 12.75 -10.75
N TRP A 385 -32.14 12.84 -11.63
CA TRP A 385 -33.28 11.89 -11.69
C TRP A 385 -34.00 11.71 -10.34
N ASN A 386 -34.11 12.78 -9.56
CA ASN A 386 -34.64 12.78 -8.18
C ASN A 386 -33.88 11.84 -7.23
N ARG A 387 -32.57 11.68 -7.41
CA ARG A 387 -31.67 10.86 -6.60
C ARG A 387 -30.47 11.66 -6.16
N PRO A 388 -29.90 11.39 -4.97
CA PRO A 388 -28.78 12.15 -4.46
C PRO A 388 -27.46 11.78 -5.16
N PHE A 389 -26.72 12.80 -5.56
CA PHE A 389 -25.36 12.69 -6.09
C PHE A 389 -24.42 13.63 -5.36
N ARG A 390 -23.16 13.26 -5.30
CA ARG A 390 -22.07 14.08 -4.79
C ARG A 390 -20.90 14.03 -5.74
N LEU A 391 -20.46 15.18 -6.21
CA LEU A 391 -19.21 15.37 -6.96
C LEU A 391 -18.18 16.01 -6.04
N ASN A 392 -17.03 15.37 -5.88
CA ASN A 392 -15.84 15.93 -5.26
C ASN A 392 -14.79 16.17 -6.35
N SER A 393 -14.21 17.36 -6.37
CA SER A 393 -13.15 17.74 -7.30
C SER A 393 -12.01 18.36 -6.52
N GLU A 394 -10.78 17.95 -6.76
CA GLU A 394 -9.61 18.49 -6.10
C GLU A 394 -8.49 18.71 -7.10
N LEU A 395 -8.01 19.94 -7.19
CA LEU A 395 -6.81 20.33 -7.92
C LEU A 395 -5.71 20.62 -6.90
N TYR A 396 -4.53 20.04 -7.07
CA TYR A 396 -3.44 20.20 -6.14
C TYR A 396 -2.09 20.38 -6.80
N TYR A 397 -1.24 21.13 -6.11
CA TYR A 397 0.19 21.24 -6.36
C TYR A 397 0.94 21.02 -5.04
N LYS A 398 1.99 20.23 -5.09
CA LYS A 398 2.87 19.93 -3.94
C LYS A 398 4.30 20.19 -4.34
N ASP A 399 4.99 21.00 -3.54
CA ASP A 399 6.41 21.23 -3.64
C ASP A 399 7.12 20.33 -2.62
N LEU A 400 8.16 19.63 -3.04
CA LEU A 400 8.81 18.57 -2.29
C LEU A 400 10.28 18.88 -2.09
N ASP A 401 10.73 18.97 -0.84
CA ASP A 401 12.10 19.27 -0.46
C ASP A 401 12.69 18.15 0.43
N ASP A 402 14.00 18.08 0.48
CA ASP A 402 14.74 17.15 1.35
C ASP A 402 14.31 15.69 1.14
N LEU A 403 14.01 15.29 -0.11
CA LEU A 403 13.56 13.94 -0.42
C LEU A 403 14.68 12.93 -0.17
N ASN A 404 14.33 11.83 0.49
CA ASN A 404 15.14 10.62 0.56
C ASN A 404 14.71 9.70 -0.57
N THR A 405 15.52 9.62 -1.62
CA THR A 405 15.20 8.83 -2.81
C THR A 405 15.31 7.34 -2.53
N TYR A 406 14.62 6.55 -3.34
CA TYR A 406 14.61 5.10 -3.24
C TYR A 406 14.40 4.44 -4.60
N THR A 407 14.82 3.19 -4.69
CA THR A 407 14.48 2.28 -5.79
C THR A 407 13.57 1.17 -5.31
N ILE A 408 12.90 0.51 -6.26
CA ILE A 408 12.08 -0.67 -5.99
C ILE A 408 12.82 -1.87 -6.57
N ASP A 409 13.31 -2.73 -5.67
CA ASP A 409 13.95 -4.00 -6.00
C ASP A 409 12.92 -5.12 -5.83
N ASN A 410 12.42 -5.64 -6.95
CA ASN A 410 11.23 -6.49 -7.00
C ASN A 410 10.01 -5.82 -6.33
N VAL A 411 9.75 -6.13 -5.07
CA VAL A 411 8.70 -5.53 -4.24
C VAL A 411 9.24 -4.79 -3.01
N ARG A 412 10.57 -4.72 -2.87
CA ARG A 412 11.25 -4.10 -1.74
C ARG A 412 11.67 -2.68 -2.06
N ILE A 413 11.49 -1.78 -1.10
CA ILE A 413 11.99 -0.41 -1.19
C ILE A 413 13.39 -0.35 -0.62
N ARG A 414 14.34 0.17 -1.41
CA ARG A 414 15.73 0.41 -1.05
C ARG A 414 15.99 1.91 -1.04
N TYR A 415 16.27 2.47 0.13
CA TYR A 415 16.55 3.89 0.29
C TYR A 415 18.01 4.23 0.02
N VAL A 416 18.26 5.44 -0.50
CA VAL A 416 19.61 6.00 -0.63
C VAL A 416 20.12 6.51 0.73
N ALA A 417 19.23 6.75 1.68
CA ALA A 417 19.49 7.32 3.00
C ALA A 417 20.20 8.67 2.93
N ASN A 418 19.81 9.50 1.97
CA ASN A 418 20.34 10.86 1.79
C ASN A 418 19.20 11.81 1.36
N ASN A 419 19.26 13.08 1.81
CA ASN A 419 18.33 14.11 1.39
C ASN A 419 18.89 14.88 0.18
N ASN A 420 19.13 14.18 -0.92
CA ASN A 420 19.81 14.70 -2.11
C ASN A 420 18.85 15.07 -3.26
N ALA A 421 17.55 15.09 -2.99
CA ALA A 421 16.58 15.36 -4.04
C ALA A 421 15.48 16.34 -3.58
N PHE A 422 14.93 17.02 -4.57
CA PHE A 422 13.72 17.83 -4.47
C PHE A 422 12.81 17.52 -5.66
N GLY A 423 11.57 17.94 -5.58
CA GLY A 423 10.63 17.60 -6.65
C GLY A 423 9.28 18.28 -6.52
N TYR A 424 8.33 17.80 -7.29
CA TYR A 424 6.96 18.29 -7.24
C TYR A 424 5.95 17.18 -7.56
N ALA A 425 4.71 17.43 -7.15
CA ALA A 425 3.57 16.65 -7.60
C ALA A 425 2.37 17.57 -7.85
N TYR A 426 1.69 17.40 -8.97
CA TYR A 426 0.41 18.07 -9.22
C TYR A 426 -0.59 17.12 -9.85
N GLY A 427 -1.86 17.42 -9.66
CA GLY A 427 -2.90 16.55 -10.19
C GLY A 427 -4.31 17.10 -10.02
N LEU A 428 -5.23 16.32 -10.59
CA LEU A 428 -6.66 16.52 -10.52
C LEU A 428 -7.32 15.20 -10.11
N ASP A 429 -8.07 15.23 -9.01
CA ASP A 429 -8.88 14.11 -8.56
C ASP A 429 -10.37 14.46 -8.66
N LEU A 430 -11.15 13.59 -9.33
CA LEU A 430 -12.59 13.68 -9.45
C LEU A 430 -13.23 12.42 -8.89
N ARG A 431 -14.27 12.59 -8.08
CA ARG A 431 -15.06 11.47 -7.57
C ARG A 431 -16.55 11.83 -7.60
N LEU A 432 -17.30 11.05 -8.36
CA LEU A 432 -18.75 11.11 -8.43
C LEU A 432 -19.34 9.90 -7.69
N ASN A 433 -20.11 10.16 -6.63
CA ASN A 433 -20.90 9.15 -5.92
C ASN A 433 -22.38 9.46 -6.12
N GLY A 434 -23.21 8.44 -6.22
CA GLY A 434 -24.65 8.66 -6.26
C GLY A 434 -25.48 7.40 -6.51
N GLU A 435 -26.77 7.56 -6.43
CA GLU A 435 -27.73 6.51 -6.74
C GLU A 435 -28.04 6.49 -8.23
N PHE A 436 -27.18 5.87 -9.03
CA PHE A 436 -27.47 5.64 -10.46
C PHE A 436 -28.67 4.72 -10.64
N VAL A 437 -28.82 3.79 -9.73
CA VAL A 437 -30.01 2.93 -9.57
C VAL A 437 -30.57 3.13 -8.18
N LYS A 438 -31.88 3.27 -8.07
CA LYS A 438 -32.58 3.55 -6.80
C LYS A 438 -32.24 2.49 -5.75
N GLY A 439 -31.75 2.94 -4.59
CA GLY A 439 -31.38 2.07 -3.46
C GLY A 439 -30.02 1.41 -3.57
N THR A 440 -29.21 1.73 -4.60
CA THR A 440 -27.81 1.28 -4.71
C THR A 440 -26.88 2.47 -4.91
N GLU A 441 -25.79 2.51 -4.19
CA GLU A 441 -24.77 3.54 -4.37
C GLU A 441 -23.70 3.03 -5.35
N SER A 442 -23.44 3.81 -6.39
CA SER A 442 -22.37 3.58 -7.34
C SER A 442 -21.39 4.76 -7.32
N TRP A 443 -20.16 4.52 -7.72
CA TRP A 443 -19.17 5.57 -7.78
C TRP A 443 -18.25 5.45 -9.00
N PHE A 444 -17.78 6.60 -9.39
CA PHE A 444 -16.84 6.81 -10.44
C PHE A 444 -15.69 7.65 -9.88
N SER A 445 -14.46 7.28 -10.15
CA SER A 445 -13.28 8.04 -9.78
C SER A 445 -12.35 8.23 -10.98
N PHE A 446 -11.78 9.41 -11.09
CA PHE A 446 -10.75 9.74 -12.04
C PHE A 446 -9.66 10.53 -11.34
N GLY A 447 -8.41 10.14 -11.53
CA GLY A 447 -7.24 10.84 -11.02
C GLY A 447 -6.21 11.04 -12.11
N TYR A 448 -5.67 12.25 -12.19
CA TYR A 448 -4.48 12.58 -12.96
C TYR A 448 -3.39 13.03 -12.00
N LEU A 449 -2.21 12.44 -12.08
CA LEU A 449 -1.05 12.79 -11.27
C LEU A 449 0.20 12.90 -12.15
N LYS A 450 0.93 13.98 -12.00
CA LYS A 450 2.33 14.08 -12.44
C LYS A 450 3.21 14.35 -11.23
N THR A 451 4.23 13.51 -11.01
CA THR A 451 5.23 13.73 -9.95
C THR A 451 6.62 13.41 -10.47
N GLU A 452 7.53 14.34 -10.26
CA GLU A 452 8.92 14.25 -10.70
C GLU A 452 9.85 14.65 -9.56
N GLU A 453 11.06 14.14 -9.60
CA GLU A 453 12.13 14.48 -8.66
C GLU A 453 13.43 14.77 -9.41
N ASN A 454 14.22 15.67 -8.85
CA ASN A 454 15.57 16.00 -9.32
C ASN A 454 16.55 15.52 -8.27
N ILE A 455 17.38 14.55 -8.65
CA ILE A 455 18.37 13.90 -7.78
C ILE A 455 19.73 14.51 -8.14
N ASP A 456 20.43 15.05 -7.14
CA ASP A 456 21.78 15.63 -7.29
C ASP A 456 21.88 16.68 -8.41
N ASP A 457 20.82 17.48 -8.63
CA ASP A 457 20.71 18.52 -9.67
C ASP A 457 20.91 18.03 -11.11
N ARG A 458 20.65 16.73 -11.38
CA ARG A 458 20.81 16.10 -12.70
C ARG A 458 19.62 16.36 -13.65
N GLY A 459 18.57 17.05 -13.19
CA GLY A 459 17.32 17.29 -13.92
C GLY A 459 16.15 16.45 -13.40
N TYR A 460 14.96 16.69 -13.93
CA TYR A 460 13.73 16.02 -13.45
C TYR A 460 13.51 14.68 -14.14
N ILE A 461 13.22 13.68 -13.33
CA ILE A 461 12.77 12.34 -13.74
C ILE A 461 11.48 11.96 -13.03
N SER A 462 10.72 11.03 -13.59
CA SER A 462 9.50 10.53 -12.96
C SER A 462 9.81 9.81 -11.65
N ARG A 463 9.12 10.19 -10.57
CA ARG A 463 9.22 9.46 -9.30
C ARG A 463 8.62 8.06 -9.41
N PRO A 464 9.07 7.08 -8.60
CA PRO A 464 8.51 5.72 -8.62
C PRO A 464 7.00 5.64 -8.41
N THR A 465 6.38 6.69 -7.86
CA THR A 465 4.92 6.79 -7.63
C THR A 465 4.16 7.53 -8.72
N ASP A 466 4.83 7.93 -9.83
CA ASP A 466 4.24 8.70 -10.91
C ASP A 466 3.30 7.86 -11.78
N GLN A 467 2.07 7.68 -11.32
CA GLN A 467 1.01 7.01 -12.06
C GLN A 467 0.06 8.03 -12.67
N ARG A 468 0.20 8.28 -13.98
CA ARG A 468 -0.42 9.41 -14.70
C ARG A 468 -1.93 9.42 -14.66
N LEU A 469 -2.57 8.30 -14.92
CA LEU A 469 -4.03 8.18 -14.93
C LEU A 469 -4.47 7.04 -14.04
N LYS A 470 -5.51 7.31 -13.24
CA LYS A 470 -6.23 6.32 -12.44
C LYS A 470 -7.71 6.47 -12.71
N PHE A 471 -8.33 5.38 -13.07
CA PHE A 471 -9.75 5.34 -13.36
C PHE A 471 -10.38 4.15 -12.63
N GLY A 472 -11.47 4.41 -11.92
CA GLY A 472 -12.20 3.38 -11.22
C GLY A 472 -13.69 3.60 -11.30
N VAL A 473 -14.44 2.52 -11.52
CA VAL A 473 -15.90 2.50 -11.51
C VAL A 473 -16.38 1.34 -10.67
N LEU A 474 -17.25 1.61 -9.71
CA LEU A 474 -18.10 0.59 -9.11
C LEU A 474 -19.55 0.91 -9.48
N PHE A 475 -20.15 0.09 -10.29
CA PHE A 475 -21.56 0.18 -10.63
C PHE A 475 -22.33 -0.97 -9.98
N GLN A 476 -23.44 -0.64 -9.30
CA GLN A 476 -24.30 -1.59 -8.63
C GLN A 476 -25.73 -1.44 -9.16
N ASP A 477 -26.39 -2.56 -9.36
CA ASP A 477 -27.77 -2.63 -9.83
C ASP A 477 -28.49 -3.85 -9.24
N TYR A 478 -29.81 -3.84 -9.35
CA TYR A 478 -30.66 -5.00 -9.14
C TYR A 478 -31.03 -5.62 -10.49
N VAL A 479 -31.09 -6.93 -10.54
CA VAL A 479 -31.59 -7.60 -11.75
C VAL A 479 -33.06 -7.22 -11.94
N PRO A 480 -33.49 -6.79 -13.14
CA PRO A 480 -34.88 -6.41 -13.40
C PRO A 480 -35.87 -7.49 -12.95
N ASN A 481 -36.92 -7.10 -12.24
CA ASN A 481 -37.94 -7.97 -11.64
C ASN A 481 -37.45 -8.93 -10.53
N MET A 482 -36.20 -8.83 -10.08
CA MET A 482 -35.62 -9.65 -9.02
C MET A 482 -34.91 -8.74 -8.00
N PRO A 483 -35.63 -8.02 -7.12
CA PRO A 483 -35.04 -7.01 -6.21
C PRO A 483 -34.09 -7.61 -5.18
N ASN A 484 -34.13 -8.92 -4.96
CA ASN A 484 -33.24 -9.65 -4.07
C ASN A 484 -31.93 -10.08 -4.74
N LEU A 485 -31.83 -9.91 -6.06
CA LEU A 485 -30.63 -10.24 -6.82
C LEU A 485 -29.89 -8.95 -7.19
N LYS A 486 -28.84 -8.65 -6.44
CA LYS A 486 -27.94 -7.53 -6.70
C LYS A 486 -26.78 -7.98 -7.57
N MET A 487 -26.35 -7.12 -8.46
CA MET A 487 -25.15 -7.30 -9.26
C MET A 487 -24.22 -6.10 -9.11
N PHE A 488 -22.93 -6.31 -9.27
CA PHE A 488 -21.95 -5.23 -9.36
C PHE A 488 -20.91 -5.50 -10.45
N ILE A 489 -20.40 -4.41 -11.00
CA ILE A 489 -19.24 -4.40 -11.89
C ILE A 489 -18.24 -3.43 -11.30
N ASN A 490 -17.01 -3.87 -11.15
CA ASN A 490 -15.88 -3.04 -10.72
C ASN A 490 -14.86 -2.99 -11.86
N LEU A 491 -14.57 -1.79 -12.36
CA LEU A 491 -13.59 -1.55 -13.41
C LEU A 491 -12.45 -0.72 -12.86
N ILE A 492 -11.22 -1.14 -13.14
CA ILE A 492 -10.00 -0.44 -12.73
C ILE A 492 -9.09 -0.33 -13.95
N TYR A 493 -8.63 0.89 -14.21
CA TYR A 493 -7.59 1.18 -15.18
C TYR A 493 -6.58 2.15 -14.57
N ASN A 494 -5.32 1.78 -14.58
CA ASN A 494 -4.23 2.64 -14.12
C ASN A 494 -3.11 2.58 -15.15
N THR A 495 -2.55 3.73 -15.52
CA THR A 495 -1.32 3.75 -16.35
C THR A 495 -0.15 3.14 -15.60
N GLY A 496 0.80 2.61 -16.35
CA GLY A 496 1.99 1.97 -15.78
C GLY A 496 2.80 2.91 -14.88
N LEU A 497 3.24 2.40 -13.75
CA LEU A 497 4.19 3.07 -12.86
C LEU A 497 5.58 3.12 -13.52
N PRO A 498 6.41 4.14 -13.26
CA PRO A 498 7.84 4.07 -13.49
C PRO A 498 8.41 2.87 -12.77
N GLY A 499 9.26 2.09 -13.43
CA GLY A 499 9.81 0.87 -12.87
C GLY A 499 10.04 -0.19 -13.94
N GLY A 500 10.29 -1.43 -13.49
CA GLY A 500 10.61 -2.51 -14.38
C GLY A 500 12.03 -2.42 -14.95
N SER A 501 12.81 -1.41 -14.56
CA SER A 501 14.24 -1.32 -14.80
C SER A 501 15.00 -2.21 -13.82
N PRO A 502 16.23 -2.64 -14.16
CA PRO A 502 17.07 -3.34 -13.20
C PRO A 502 17.31 -2.51 -11.93
N SER A 503 17.33 -3.13 -10.77
CA SER A 503 17.50 -2.43 -9.47
C SER A 503 18.84 -1.69 -9.33
N TYR A 504 19.88 -2.17 -10.05
CA TYR A 504 21.22 -1.58 -10.12
C TYR A 504 21.36 -0.45 -11.15
N ALA A 505 20.32 -0.18 -11.95
CA ALA A 505 20.39 0.80 -13.02
C ALA A 505 20.30 2.23 -12.51
N ASP A 506 21.03 3.14 -13.14
CA ASP A 506 20.84 4.57 -12.92
C ASP A 506 19.43 4.97 -13.32
N PRO A 507 18.62 5.58 -12.42
CA PRO A 507 17.26 5.98 -12.74
C PRO A 507 17.16 7.00 -13.88
N TYR A 508 18.25 7.71 -14.23
CA TYR A 508 18.30 8.62 -15.38
C TYR A 508 18.50 7.92 -16.73
N GLU A 509 19.10 6.75 -16.74
CA GLU A 509 19.32 5.95 -17.95
C GLU A 509 18.12 5.09 -18.30
N TYR A 510 17.38 4.63 -17.30
CA TYR A 510 16.29 3.68 -17.46
C TYR A 510 14.95 4.28 -16.97
N GLN A 511 14.27 5.01 -17.84
CA GLN A 511 12.98 5.66 -17.59
C GLN A 511 11.80 4.78 -18.03
N ASN A 512 11.91 3.46 -17.90
CA ASN A 512 10.87 2.54 -18.32
C ASN A 512 9.62 2.63 -17.43
N ARG A 513 8.47 2.31 -18.03
CA ARG A 513 7.21 2.14 -17.31
C ARG A 513 6.71 0.72 -17.48
N LEU A 514 6.14 0.18 -16.42
CA LEU A 514 5.39 -1.06 -16.49
C LEU A 514 4.18 -0.89 -17.42
N PRO A 515 3.67 -1.98 -18.03
CA PRO A 515 2.40 -1.95 -18.76
C PRO A 515 1.23 -1.46 -17.90
N ASP A 516 0.21 -0.90 -18.54
CA ASP A 516 -0.99 -0.42 -17.86
C ASP A 516 -1.72 -1.55 -17.13
N TYR A 517 -2.14 -1.27 -15.90
CA TYR A 517 -2.96 -2.18 -15.12
C TYR A 517 -4.44 -2.07 -15.54
N LYS A 518 -5.05 -3.21 -15.87
CA LYS A 518 -6.45 -3.30 -16.30
C LYS A 518 -7.14 -4.44 -15.58
N ARG A 519 -8.29 -4.18 -14.97
CA ARG A 519 -9.05 -5.22 -14.28
C ARG A 519 -10.53 -4.94 -14.32
N ALA A 520 -11.31 -5.98 -14.57
CA ALA A 520 -12.76 -5.98 -14.45
C ALA A 520 -13.19 -7.12 -13.54
N ASP A 521 -13.98 -6.80 -12.51
CA ASP A 521 -14.59 -7.76 -11.60
C ASP A 521 -16.10 -7.68 -11.75
N ILE A 522 -16.79 -8.81 -11.67
CA ILE A 522 -18.24 -8.88 -11.65
C ILE A 522 -18.68 -9.76 -10.48
N GLY A 523 -19.78 -9.38 -9.85
CA GLY A 523 -20.38 -10.19 -8.81
C GLY A 523 -21.90 -10.11 -8.84
N ILE A 524 -22.50 -11.20 -8.38
CA ILE A 524 -23.95 -11.34 -8.19
C ILE A 524 -24.17 -11.82 -6.76
N MET A 525 -25.12 -11.20 -6.06
CA MET A 525 -25.50 -11.58 -4.69
C MET A 525 -27.01 -11.70 -4.57
N TYR A 526 -27.48 -12.86 -4.13
CA TYR A 526 -28.88 -13.15 -3.89
C TYR A 526 -29.18 -13.13 -2.40
N LEU A 527 -30.15 -12.28 -2.01
CA LEU A 527 -30.68 -12.21 -0.67
C LEU A 527 -31.84 -13.19 -0.53
N ILE A 528 -31.74 -14.15 0.38
CA ILE A 528 -32.77 -15.16 0.59
C ILE A 528 -33.96 -14.52 1.33
N GLU A 529 -35.12 -14.54 0.67
CA GLU A 529 -36.37 -14.15 1.29
C GLU A 529 -36.75 -15.13 2.40
N ASP A 530 -37.44 -14.61 3.43
CA ASP A 530 -37.91 -15.42 4.56
C ASP A 530 -36.83 -16.23 5.30
N ALA A 531 -35.56 -15.75 5.30
CA ALA A 531 -34.45 -16.40 6.01
C ALA A 531 -34.80 -16.70 7.49
N ARG A 532 -35.58 -15.80 8.12
CA ARG A 532 -36.07 -15.97 9.48
C ARG A 532 -36.99 -17.18 9.65
N LYS A 533 -37.84 -17.47 8.64
CA LYS A 533 -38.71 -18.65 8.66
C LYS A 533 -37.98 -19.94 8.33
N LEU A 534 -37.03 -19.88 7.38
CA LEU A 534 -36.34 -21.06 6.88
C LEU A 534 -35.20 -21.51 7.80
N PHE A 535 -34.45 -20.55 8.36
CA PHE A 535 -33.19 -20.82 9.06
C PHE A 535 -33.13 -20.24 10.48
N ASN A 536 -34.19 -19.54 10.94
CA ASN A 536 -34.24 -18.84 12.22
C ASN A 536 -33.10 -17.79 12.38
N VAL A 537 -32.72 -17.12 11.29
CA VAL A 537 -31.70 -16.07 11.23
C VAL A 537 -32.27 -14.80 10.62
N GLU A 538 -31.66 -13.63 10.88
CA GLU A 538 -32.20 -12.36 10.36
C GLU A 538 -32.10 -12.27 8.83
N GLU A 539 -30.94 -12.63 8.29
CA GLU A 539 -30.63 -12.48 6.87
C GLU A 539 -29.64 -13.56 6.40
N VAL A 540 -29.82 -14.07 5.21
CA VAL A 540 -28.85 -14.92 4.52
C VAL A 540 -28.69 -14.42 3.10
N SER A 541 -27.45 -14.20 2.68
CA SER A 541 -27.14 -13.91 1.28
C SER A 541 -26.06 -14.85 0.74
N ILE A 542 -26.20 -15.21 -0.53
CA ILE A 542 -25.24 -16.04 -1.27
C ILE A 542 -24.77 -15.24 -2.46
N GLY A 543 -23.45 -15.15 -2.64
CA GLY A 543 -22.83 -14.41 -3.73
C GLY A 543 -21.86 -15.26 -4.55
N MET A 544 -21.74 -14.92 -5.81
CA MET A 544 -20.72 -15.40 -6.72
C MET A 544 -19.98 -14.20 -7.31
N GLU A 545 -18.67 -14.25 -7.32
CA GLU A 545 -17.79 -13.18 -7.81
C GLU A 545 -16.77 -13.77 -8.78
N ILE A 546 -16.48 -13.02 -9.82
CA ILE A 546 -15.40 -13.31 -10.76
C ILE A 546 -14.45 -12.13 -10.74
N PHE A 547 -13.27 -12.34 -10.17
CA PHE A 547 -12.20 -11.34 -10.19
C PHE A 547 -11.37 -11.48 -11.46
N ASN A 548 -10.94 -10.35 -12.02
CA ASN A 548 -10.21 -10.27 -13.28
C ASN A 548 -10.91 -11.08 -14.40
N MET A 549 -12.16 -10.73 -14.67
CA MET A 549 -13.05 -11.47 -15.58
C MET A 549 -12.43 -11.75 -16.96
N PHE A 550 -11.65 -10.80 -17.49
CA PHE A 550 -11.00 -10.91 -18.81
C PHE A 550 -9.64 -11.58 -18.76
N ASN A 551 -9.19 -12.04 -17.58
CA ASN A 551 -7.89 -12.68 -17.38
C ASN A 551 -6.71 -11.81 -17.88
N MET A 552 -6.79 -10.50 -17.63
CA MET A 552 -5.73 -9.57 -18.04
C MET A 552 -4.43 -9.88 -17.30
N GLN A 553 -3.36 -9.98 -18.05
CA GLN A 553 -2.02 -10.20 -17.53
C GLN A 553 -1.45 -8.86 -17.04
N ASN A 554 -1.58 -8.60 -15.74
CA ASN A 554 -1.10 -7.37 -15.11
C ASN A 554 0.33 -7.55 -14.61
N THR A 555 1.28 -6.86 -15.23
CA THR A 555 2.68 -6.88 -14.82
C THR A 555 2.87 -6.07 -13.54
N ILE A 556 3.55 -6.66 -12.56
CA ILE A 556 3.90 -5.98 -11.29
C ILE A 556 5.39 -5.69 -11.18
N THR A 557 6.24 -6.58 -11.72
CA THR A 557 7.69 -6.45 -11.77
C THR A 557 8.21 -7.11 -13.04
N ASN A 558 9.48 -6.84 -13.38
CA ASN A 558 10.20 -7.53 -14.44
C ASN A 558 11.36 -8.32 -13.85
N THR A 559 11.60 -9.50 -14.38
CA THR A 559 12.87 -10.22 -14.22
C THR A 559 13.78 -9.84 -15.37
N TRP A 560 15.00 -9.41 -15.08
CA TRP A 560 15.99 -9.06 -16.10
C TRP A 560 16.95 -10.21 -16.30
N VAL A 561 17.17 -10.58 -17.56
CA VAL A 561 18.08 -11.64 -17.97
C VAL A 561 19.01 -11.10 -19.02
N ARG A 562 20.30 -11.43 -18.91
CA ARG A 562 21.30 -11.08 -19.91
C ARG A 562 21.75 -12.33 -20.65
N ASP A 563 21.74 -12.26 -21.96
CA ASP A 563 22.38 -13.26 -22.82
C ASP A 563 23.87 -13.01 -22.88
N VAL A 564 24.67 -13.99 -22.47
CA VAL A 564 26.14 -13.91 -22.47
C VAL A 564 26.73 -13.86 -23.85
N TYR A 565 26.04 -14.41 -24.86
CA TYR A 565 26.54 -14.47 -26.23
C TYR A 565 26.23 -13.20 -27.02
N SER A 566 24.96 -12.79 -27.02
CA SER A 566 24.52 -11.57 -27.75
C SER A 566 24.74 -10.29 -26.95
N LYS A 567 25.03 -10.39 -25.64
CA LYS A 567 25.13 -9.28 -24.68
C LYS A 567 23.84 -8.45 -24.54
N ARG A 568 22.73 -8.95 -25.05
CA ARG A 568 21.42 -8.28 -24.93
C ARG A 568 20.82 -8.53 -23.55
N GLN A 569 20.10 -7.54 -23.07
CA GLN A 569 19.30 -7.65 -21.85
C GLN A 569 17.82 -7.78 -22.22
N TYR A 570 17.14 -8.71 -21.57
CA TYR A 570 15.71 -8.98 -21.77
C TYR A 570 14.93 -8.74 -20.49
N SER A 571 13.83 -8.02 -20.60
CA SER A 571 12.87 -7.77 -19.53
C SER A 571 11.72 -8.76 -19.64
N ILE A 572 11.57 -9.63 -18.66
CA ILE A 572 10.54 -10.67 -18.62
C ILE A 572 9.49 -10.29 -17.57
N PRO A 573 8.23 -10.05 -17.98
CA PRO A 573 7.21 -9.59 -17.06
C PRO A 573 6.77 -10.68 -16.07
N ASN A 574 6.56 -10.30 -14.82
CA ASN A 574 5.94 -11.13 -13.80
C ASN A 574 4.49 -10.68 -13.61
N TYR A 575 3.55 -11.59 -13.85
CA TYR A 575 2.13 -11.31 -13.77
C TYR A 575 1.55 -11.71 -12.41
N LEU A 576 0.58 -10.95 -11.93
CA LEU A 576 -0.16 -11.25 -10.72
C LEU A 576 -1.68 -11.15 -10.98
N SER A 577 -2.45 -11.86 -10.16
CA SER A 577 -3.92 -11.83 -10.15
C SER A 577 -4.57 -12.41 -11.42
N PRO A 578 -4.55 -13.73 -11.60
CA PRO A 578 -5.31 -14.40 -12.66
C PRO A 578 -6.81 -14.23 -12.44
N ARG A 579 -7.63 -14.76 -13.36
CA ARG A 579 -9.08 -14.84 -13.18
C ARG A 579 -9.43 -15.83 -12.08
N ILE A 580 -10.28 -15.40 -11.13
CA ILE A 580 -10.65 -16.21 -9.96
C ILE A 580 -12.15 -16.20 -9.78
N PHE A 581 -12.70 -17.37 -9.47
CA PHE A 581 -14.08 -17.55 -9.05
C PHE A 581 -14.14 -17.65 -7.53
N ASN A 582 -15.00 -16.85 -6.92
CA ASN A 582 -15.24 -16.85 -5.49
C ASN A 582 -16.74 -17.06 -5.22
N LEU A 583 -17.06 -17.97 -4.31
CA LEU A 583 -18.40 -18.09 -3.73
C LEU A 583 -18.34 -17.58 -2.30
N ASN A 584 -19.32 -16.79 -1.93
CA ASN A 584 -19.46 -16.27 -0.58
C ASN A 584 -20.86 -16.50 -0.04
N MET A 585 -20.96 -16.64 1.26
CA MET A 585 -22.21 -16.71 2.00
C MET A 585 -22.09 -15.83 3.24
N ASP A 586 -23.09 -15.00 3.46
CA ASP A 586 -23.18 -14.11 4.60
C ASP A 586 -24.46 -14.41 5.39
N ILE A 587 -24.33 -14.61 6.70
CA ILE A 587 -25.43 -14.95 7.60
C ILE A 587 -25.43 -13.94 8.75
N LYS A 588 -26.58 -13.32 8.97
CA LYS A 588 -26.82 -12.39 10.08
C LYS A 588 -27.89 -12.94 11.03
N PHE A 589 -27.55 -12.91 12.34
CA PHE A 589 -28.43 -13.37 13.43
C PHE A 589 -28.93 -12.22 14.28
#